data_42f49046ea2c4d87ed2235dc529affaf
#
_entry.id   42f49046ea2c4d87ed2235dc529affaf
#
_cell.length_a   1.000
_cell.length_b   1.000
_cell.length_c   1.000
_cell.angle_alpha   90.00
_cell.angle_beta   90.00
_cell.angle_gamma   90.00
#
_symmetry.space_group_name_H-M   'P 1'
#
loop_
_entity.id
_entity.type
_entity.pdbx_description
1 polymer ?
#
loop_
_entity_poly.entity_id
_entity_poly.type
_entity_poly.pdbx_seq_one_letter_code
_entity_poly.pdbx_strand_id
1 'polypeptide(L)'
;MNTDTPSAVDAIVADALKLLQGRTAQLLNAIDDGIYFLDHMGRTVFINEAAVRMLGFTNREVIGKPMHDLTHHHYADGSVFPVESCPIMSSVTDAVQQRVGGDIFWTKAGMMLPVDYTSIPIKEGRQVVGVVVTFRDISDQQRAEEQSARLRNEREARAEAEAAREALKGSEARYRFLAEAIPVQIWTALPNGSLDYVTERVSAYFGLSSDQILAEGWKNIVHAEDLPGVAERWMRSLSTGEPYEVEFRLRGADGAFRWHLARALAQVDEQGAIVKWFGTNTLIEDQKRDRQP
;
A
#
# COMPACT_ATOMS: atom_id res chain seq x y z
N MET A 1 -52.47 -23.24 -59.92
CA MET A 1 -51.13 -22.69 -60.14
C MET A 1 -50.97 -21.51 -59.17
N ASN A 2 -50.47 -21.78 -57.96
CA ASN A 2 -50.11 -20.70 -57.00
C ASN A 2 -48.69 -20.36 -57.26
N THR A 3 -48.47 -19.21 -57.87
CA THR A 3 -47.13 -18.58 -57.95
C THR A 3 -46.95 -17.78 -56.66
N ASP A 4 -46.29 -18.38 -55.66
CA ASP A 4 -45.83 -17.66 -54.48
C ASP A 4 -44.82 -16.62 -54.93
N THR A 5 -45.26 -15.37 -55.02
CA THR A 5 -44.36 -14.24 -55.17
C THR A 5 -43.64 -14.05 -53.83
N PRO A 6 -42.28 -14.08 -53.79
CA PRO A 6 -41.56 -13.91 -52.53
C PRO A 6 -41.95 -12.56 -51.87
N SER A 7 -42.15 -12.59 -50.56
CA SER A 7 -42.50 -11.39 -49.81
C SER A 7 -41.40 -10.32 -49.91
N ALA A 8 -41.75 -9.05 -49.77
CA ALA A 8 -40.76 -7.99 -49.77
C ALA A 8 -39.62 -8.22 -48.71
N VAL A 9 -39.97 -8.93 -47.63
CA VAL A 9 -39.01 -9.34 -46.59
C VAL A 9 -38.04 -10.38 -47.10
N ASP A 10 -38.52 -11.39 -47.88
CA ASP A 10 -37.67 -12.44 -48.44
C ASP A 10 -36.69 -11.87 -49.47
N ALA A 11 -37.09 -10.86 -50.25
CA ALA A 11 -36.22 -10.15 -51.17
C ALA A 11 -35.14 -9.35 -50.44
N ILE A 12 -35.47 -8.64 -49.36
CA ILE A 12 -34.53 -7.87 -48.52
C ILE A 12 -33.51 -8.83 -47.87
N VAL A 13 -33.98 -9.96 -47.34
CA VAL A 13 -33.11 -10.99 -46.72
C VAL A 13 -32.17 -11.62 -47.76
N ALA A 14 -32.68 -11.94 -48.97
CA ALA A 14 -31.85 -12.48 -50.05
C ALA A 14 -30.78 -11.50 -50.52
N ASP A 15 -31.10 -10.20 -50.63
CA ASP A 15 -30.12 -9.15 -51.00
C ASP A 15 -29.12 -8.90 -49.87
N ALA A 16 -29.55 -8.92 -48.63
CA ALA A 16 -28.66 -8.85 -47.48
C ALA A 16 -27.69 -10.05 -47.43
N LEU A 17 -28.15 -11.27 -47.66
CA LEU A 17 -27.33 -12.48 -47.74
C LEU A 17 -26.31 -12.41 -48.87
N LYS A 18 -26.70 -11.93 -50.06
CA LYS A 18 -25.77 -11.76 -51.22
C LYS A 18 -24.71 -10.69 -50.87
N LEU A 19 -25.11 -9.58 -50.23
CA LEU A 19 -24.18 -8.54 -49.82
C LEU A 19 -23.15 -9.09 -48.81
N LEU A 20 -23.63 -9.89 -47.84
CA LEU A 20 -22.78 -10.53 -46.83
C LEU A 20 -21.84 -11.57 -47.44
N GLN A 21 -22.31 -12.43 -48.34
CA GLN A 21 -21.49 -13.47 -49.00
C GLN A 21 -20.32 -12.86 -49.84
N GLY A 22 -20.53 -11.71 -50.51
CA GLY A 22 -19.51 -11.04 -51.27
C GLY A 22 -18.50 -10.17 -50.50
N ARG A 23 -18.85 -9.85 -49.19
CA ARG A 23 -18.09 -8.92 -48.37
C ARG A 23 -17.69 -9.43 -47.00
N THR A 24 -17.86 -10.74 -46.73
CA THR A 24 -17.59 -11.36 -45.45
C THR A 24 -16.20 -10.99 -44.90
N ALA A 25 -15.17 -11.08 -45.73
CA ALA A 25 -13.82 -10.71 -45.32
C ALA A 25 -13.69 -9.21 -44.95
N GLN A 26 -14.39 -8.33 -45.70
CA GLN A 26 -14.39 -6.87 -45.34
C GLN A 26 -15.07 -6.60 -44.03
N LEU A 27 -16.18 -7.29 -43.72
CA LEU A 27 -16.88 -7.18 -42.44
C LEU A 27 -16.01 -7.66 -41.27
N LEU A 28 -15.34 -8.80 -41.43
CA LEU A 28 -14.43 -9.32 -40.42
C LEU A 28 -13.20 -8.42 -40.19
N ASN A 29 -12.73 -7.73 -41.22
CA ASN A 29 -11.63 -6.77 -41.13
C ASN A 29 -12.04 -5.44 -40.51
N ALA A 30 -13.34 -5.11 -40.46
CA ALA A 30 -13.86 -3.92 -39.80
C ALA A 30 -14.00 -4.08 -38.27
N ILE A 31 -13.76 -5.29 -37.73
CA ILE A 31 -13.83 -5.60 -36.31
C ILE A 31 -12.43 -5.37 -35.70
N ASP A 32 -12.37 -4.67 -34.60
CA ASP A 32 -11.09 -4.39 -33.88
C ASP A 32 -10.58 -5.60 -33.09
N ASP A 33 -11.44 -6.54 -32.73
CA ASP A 33 -11.01 -7.81 -32.13
C ASP A 33 -10.26 -8.68 -33.17
N GLY A 34 -9.23 -9.37 -32.71
CA GLY A 34 -8.52 -10.34 -33.56
C GLY A 34 -9.40 -11.54 -33.85
N ILE A 35 -9.49 -11.93 -35.12
CA ILE A 35 -10.29 -13.09 -35.58
C ILE A 35 -9.43 -13.97 -36.44
N TYR A 36 -9.43 -15.27 -36.16
CA TYR A 36 -8.88 -16.27 -37.07
C TYR A 36 -9.73 -17.53 -37.08
N PHE A 37 -9.66 -18.27 -38.21
CA PHE A 37 -10.34 -19.53 -38.40
C PHE A 37 -9.32 -20.63 -38.57
N LEU A 38 -9.57 -21.75 -37.89
CA LEU A 38 -8.77 -22.98 -38.00
C LEU A 38 -9.58 -24.06 -38.71
N ASP A 39 -8.88 -24.91 -39.48
CA ASP A 39 -9.46 -26.17 -39.99
C ASP A 39 -9.55 -27.21 -38.85
N HIS A 40 -10.05 -28.39 -39.19
CA HIS A 40 -10.17 -29.54 -38.29
C HIS A 40 -8.83 -30.11 -37.79
N MET A 41 -7.70 -29.64 -38.35
CA MET A 41 -6.34 -29.98 -37.91
C MET A 41 -5.68 -28.87 -37.11
N GLY A 42 -6.40 -27.79 -36.80
CA GLY A 42 -5.87 -26.63 -36.06
C GLY A 42 -5.00 -25.69 -36.91
N ARG A 43 -5.04 -25.81 -38.25
CA ARG A 43 -4.29 -24.94 -39.18
C ARG A 43 -5.10 -23.71 -39.52
N THR A 44 -4.44 -22.57 -39.58
CA THR A 44 -5.07 -21.29 -39.90
C THR A 44 -5.55 -21.25 -41.35
N VAL A 45 -6.83 -21.01 -41.58
CA VAL A 45 -7.42 -20.85 -42.93
C VAL A 45 -7.82 -19.40 -43.23
N PHE A 46 -7.97 -18.58 -42.17
CA PHE A 46 -8.28 -17.16 -42.26
C PHE A 46 -7.74 -16.43 -41.06
N ILE A 47 -7.34 -15.18 -41.21
CA ILE A 47 -6.99 -14.25 -40.15
C ILE A 47 -7.38 -12.84 -40.61
N ASN A 48 -8.01 -12.04 -39.73
CA ASN A 48 -8.38 -10.67 -40.03
C ASN A 48 -7.21 -9.68 -39.82
N GLU A 49 -7.38 -8.47 -40.31
CA GLU A 49 -6.34 -7.42 -40.19
C GLU A 49 -6.01 -7.03 -38.76
N ALA A 50 -7.00 -7.05 -37.85
CA ALA A 50 -6.79 -6.78 -36.44
C ALA A 50 -5.85 -7.82 -35.80
N ALA A 51 -6.09 -9.10 -36.02
CA ALA A 51 -5.22 -10.17 -35.55
C ALA A 51 -3.81 -10.07 -36.13
N VAL A 52 -3.69 -9.75 -37.42
CA VAL A 52 -2.39 -9.50 -38.09
C VAL A 52 -1.63 -8.38 -37.38
N ARG A 53 -2.29 -7.25 -37.11
CA ARG A 53 -1.67 -6.12 -36.41
C ARG A 53 -1.23 -6.48 -34.99
N MET A 54 -2.11 -7.13 -34.20
CA MET A 54 -1.85 -7.51 -32.81
C MET A 54 -0.71 -8.52 -32.68
N LEU A 55 -0.73 -9.57 -33.50
CA LEU A 55 0.24 -10.67 -33.45
C LEU A 55 1.55 -10.38 -34.20
N GLY A 56 1.54 -9.41 -35.13
CA GLY A 56 2.70 -9.00 -35.87
C GLY A 56 3.10 -9.97 -37.02
N PHE A 57 2.28 -10.97 -37.32
CA PHE A 57 2.46 -11.89 -38.43
C PHE A 57 1.76 -11.35 -39.69
N THR A 58 2.23 -11.73 -40.85
CA THR A 58 1.52 -11.54 -42.12
C THR A 58 0.62 -12.73 -42.43
N ASN A 59 -0.43 -12.54 -43.25
CA ASN A 59 -1.29 -13.63 -43.70
C ASN A 59 -0.51 -14.80 -44.29
N ARG A 60 0.54 -14.51 -45.10
CA ARG A 60 1.37 -15.54 -45.73
C ARG A 60 2.14 -16.39 -44.72
N GLU A 61 2.47 -15.84 -43.58
CA GLU A 61 3.22 -16.55 -42.54
C GLU A 61 2.35 -17.48 -41.69
N VAL A 62 1.05 -17.21 -41.58
CA VAL A 62 0.15 -17.97 -40.70
C VAL A 62 -0.76 -18.94 -41.45
N ILE A 63 -1.20 -18.61 -42.68
CA ILE A 63 -2.10 -19.49 -43.44
C ILE A 63 -1.48 -20.86 -43.66
N GLY A 64 -2.23 -21.92 -43.37
CA GLY A 64 -1.83 -23.31 -43.44
C GLY A 64 -0.95 -23.81 -42.30
N LYS A 65 -0.58 -22.95 -41.35
CA LYS A 65 0.21 -23.35 -40.17
C LYS A 65 -0.64 -23.52 -38.91
N PRO A 66 -0.22 -24.42 -37.98
CA PRO A 66 -0.84 -24.53 -36.69
C PRO A 66 -0.68 -23.21 -35.91
N MET A 67 -1.80 -22.63 -35.50
CA MET A 67 -1.76 -21.33 -34.77
C MET A 67 -1.19 -21.47 -33.36
N HIS A 68 -1.36 -22.64 -32.74
CA HIS A 68 -0.76 -22.95 -31.43
C HIS A 68 0.75 -22.76 -31.43
N ASP A 69 1.45 -23.28 -32.44
CA ASP A 69 2.89 -23.21 -32.53
C ASP A 69 3.42 -21.78 -32.76
N LEU A 70 2.57 -20.90 -33.27
CA LEU A 70 2.93 -19.52 -33.58
C LEU A 70 2.66 -18.56 -32.42
N THR A 71 1.58 -18.77 -31.69
CA THR A 71 1.08 -17.75 -30.74
C THR A 71 0.76 -18.25 -29.35
N HIS A 72 0.63 -19.57 -29.13
CA HIS A 72 0.15 -20.13 -27.87
C HIS A 72 1.03 -21.27 -27.33
N HIS A 73 2.32 -21.22 -27.63
CA HIS A 73 3.30 -22.29 -27.42
C HIS A 73 3.97 -22.27 -26.04
N HIS A 74 3.86 -21.19 -25.25
CA HIS A 74 4.46 -21.06 -23.91
C HIS A 74 3.50 -20.35 -22.97
N TYR A 75 3.59 -20.70 -21.69
CA TYR A 75 2.97 -19.95 -20.60
C TYR A 75 3.69 -18.61 -20.37
N ALA A 76 3.11 -17.74 -19.55
CA ALA A 76 3.72 -16.45 -19.21
C ALA A 76 5.08 -16.57 -18.49
N ASP A 77 5.34 -17.68 -17.80
CA ASP A 77 6.61 -17.97 -17.12
C ASP A 77 7.71 -18.50 -18.07
N GLY A 78 7.38 -18.64 -19.37
CA GLY A 78 8.29 -19.14 -20.39
C GLY A 78 8.37 -20.67 -20.48
N SER A 79 7.63 -21.43 -19.68
CA SER A 79 7.53 -22.88 -19.83
C SER A 79 6.70 -23.25 -21.05
N VAL A 80 6.96 -24.42 -21.62
CA VAL A 80 6.24 -24.90 -22.84
C VAL A 80 4.76 -25.15 -22.49
N PHE A 81 3.88 -24.61 -23.30
CA PHE A 81 2.44 -24.88 -23.24
C PHE A 81 2.10 -26.04 -24.18
N PRO A 82 1.76 -27.24 -23.66
CA PRO A 82 1.47 -28.39 -24.50
C PRO A 82 0.21 -28.17 -25.34
N VAL A 83 0.24 -28.59 -26.61
CA VAL A 83 -0.91 -28.46 -27.53
C VAL A 83 -2.14 -29.20 -27.03
N GLU A 84 -1.94 -30.31 -26.31
CA GLU A 84 -3.00 -31.13 -25.72
C GLU A 84 -3.75 -30.39 -24.59
N SER A 85 -3.09 -29.42 -23.96
CA SER A 85 -3.66 -28.59 -22.91
C SER A 85 -4.30 -27.31 -23.43
N CYS A 86 -4.16 -27.03 -24.73
CA CYS A 86 -4.65 -25.80 -25.33
C CYS A 86 -6.18 -25.77 -25.45
N PRO A 87 -6.89 -24.84 -24.82
CA PRO A 87 -8.36 -24.76 -24.89
C PRO A 87 -8.87 -24.56 -26.32
N ILE A 88 -8.11 -23.89 -27.18
CA ILE A 88 -8.47 -23.70 -28.59
C ILE A 88 -8.46 -25.06 -29.32
N MET A 89 -7.48 -25.90 -29.03
CA MET A 89 -7.41 -27.24 -29.61
C MET A 89 -8.51 -28.17 -29.06
N SER A 90 -8.91 -28.04 -27.77
CA SER A 90 -10.06 -28.74 -27.24
C SER A 90 -11.35 -28.40 -28.03
N SER A 91 -11.49 -27.17 -28.53
CA SER A 91 -12.64 -26.82 -29.37
C SER A 91 -12.62 -27.56 -30.70
N VAL A 92 -11.43 -27.92 -31.22
CA VAL A 92 -11.32 -28.77 -32.42
C VAL A 92 -11.63 -30.22 -32.12
N THR A 93 -11.07 -30.79 -31.03
CA THR A 93 -11.16 -32.23 -30.71
C THR A 93 -12.47 -32.61 -30.04
N ASP A 94 -12.87 -31.82 -29.03
CA ASP A 94 -14.02 -32.17 -28.17
C ASP A 94 -15.31 -31.49 -28.58
N ALA A 95 -15.23 -30.63 -29.64
CA ALA A 95 -16.37 -29.88 -30.14
C ALA A 95 -17.09 -28.99 -29.11
N VAL A 96 -16.31 -28.45 -28.12
CA VAL A 96 -16.79 -27.62 -27.03
C VAL A 96 -16.30 -26.17 -27.22
N GLN A 97 -17.22 -25.23 -27.05
CA GLN A 97 -16.85 -23.82 -27.00
C GLN A 97 -16.03 -23.55 -25.75
N GLN A 98 -14.94 -22.80 -25.90
CA GLN A 98 -14.12 -22.33 -24.79
C GLN A 98 -14.16 -20.80 -24.70
N ARG A 99 -14.14 -20.30 -23.47
CA ARG A 99 -13.98 -18.87 -23.18
C ARG A 99 -12.92 -18.70 -22.08
N VAL A 100 -11.85 -18.02 -22.42
CA VAL A 100 -10.70 -17.88 -21.51
C VAL A 100 -10.38 -16.40 -21.38
N GLY A 101 -10.23 -15.96 -20.13
CA GLY A 101 -9.84 -14.59 -19.79
C GLY A 101 -8.43 -14.55 -19.22
N GLY A 102 -7.69 -13.51 -19.59
CA GLY A 102 -6.36 -13.24 -19.03
C GLY A 102 -5.28 -14.23 -19.47
N ASP A 103 -5.41 -14.85 -20.65
CA ASP A 103 -4.41 -15.74 -21.22
C ASP A 103 -3.33 -14.95 -22.02
N ILE A 104 -2.27 -15.62 -22.43
CA ILE A 104 -1.15 -15.00 -23.14
C ILE A 104 -1.03 -15.58 -24.54
N PHE A 105 -1.08 -14.72 -25.55
CA PHE A 105 -0.60 -15.04 -26.88
C PHE A 105 0.81 -14.44 -27.07
N TRP A 106 1.62 -15.11 -27.86
CA TRP A 106 2.95 -14.65 -28.22
C TRP A 106 2.93 -13.98 -29.59
N THR A 107 3.49 -12.78 -29.67
CA THR A 107 3.65 -12.09 -30.92
C THR A 107 4.85 -12.62 -31.70
N LYS A 108 4.94 -12.32 -32.99
CA LYS A 108 6.11 -12.63 -33.81
C LYS A 108 7.42 -12.06 -33.29
N ALA A 109 7.37 -10.93 -32.58
CA ALA A 109 8.52 -10.31 -31.93
C ALA A 109 8.93 -10.99 -30.62
N GLY A 110 8.22 -12.05 -30.19
CA GLY A 110 8.48 -12.74 -28.93
C GLY A 110 7.97 -11.97 -27.71
N MET A 111 7.03 -11.04 -27.88
CA MET A 111 6.40 -10.32 -26.78
C MET A 111 5.12 -11.03 -26.34
N MET A 112 4.85 -10.97 -25.04
CA MET A 112 3.58 -11.43 -24.46
C MET A 112 2.45 -10.45 -24.80
N LEU A 113 1.36 -10.96 -25.33
CA LEU A 113 0.12 -10.25 -25.60
C LEU A 113 -0.95 -10.83 -24.67
N PRO A 114 -1.34 -10.15 -23.60
CA PRO A 114 -2.44 -10.61 -22.76
C PRO A 114 -3.76 -10.48 -23.51
N VAL A 115 -4.55 -11.57 -23.52
CA VAL A 115 -5.77 -11.64 -24.31
C VAL A 115 -6.90 -12.29 -23.53
N ASP A 116 -8.11 -11.82 -23.82
CA ASP A 116 -9.35 -12.57 -23.59
C ASP A 116 -9.77 -13.19 -24.93
N TYR A 117 -10.06 -14.47 -24.97
CA TYR A 117 -10.50 -15.10 -26.20
C TYR A 117 -11.67 -16.04 -26.02
N THR A 118 -12.37 -16.27 -27.14
CA THR A 118 -13.42 -17.30 -27.27
C THR A 118 -13.11 -18.13 -28.50
N SER A 119 -13.15 -19.46 -28.36
CA SER A 119 -13.06 -20.41 -29.48
C SER A 119 -14.37 -21.17 -29.63
N ILE A 120 -14.92 -21.16 -30.83
CA ILE A 120 -16.24 -21.73 -31.15
C ILE A 120 -16.06 -22.75 -32.27
N PRO A 121 -16.41 -24.03 -32.04
CA PRO A 121 -16.36 -25.05 -33.11
C PRO A 121 -17.46 -24.82 -34.15
N ILE A 122 -17.08 -24.90 -35.43
CA ILE A 122 -17.99 -24.90 -36.56
C ILE A 122 -18.30 -26.37 -36.89
N LYS A 123 -19.58 -26.72 -36.95
CA LYS A 123 -20.01 -28.10 -37.17
C LYS A 123 -20.85 -28.23 -38.46
N GLU A 124 -20.57 -29.29 -39.20
CA GLU A 124 -21.44 -29.78 -40.26
C GLU A 124 -22.02 -31.14 -39.82
N GLY A 125 -23.29 -31.15 -39.45
CA GLY A 125 -23.91 -32.30 -38.80
C GLY A 125 -23.27 -32.59 -37.43
N ARG A 126 -22.61 -33.75 -37.31
CA ARG A 126 -21.88 -34.14 -36.07
C ARG A 126 -20.39 -33.92 -36.15
N GLN A 127 -19.87 -33.49 -37.29
CA GLN A 127 -18.43 -33.34 -37.52
C GLN A 127 -18.02 -31.89 -37.30
N VAL A 128 -16.88 -31.64 -36.59
CA VAL A 128 -16.25 -30.35 -36.51
C VAL A 128 -15.46 -30.13 -37.81
N VAL A 129 -15.78 -29.09 -38.54
CA VAL A 129 -15.12 -28.73 -39.82
C VAL A 129 -14.09 -27.62 -39.60
N GLY A 130 -14.15 -26.96 -38.46
CA GLY A 130 -13.17 -25.91 -38.08
C GLY A 130 -13.57 -25.23 -36.78
N VAL A 131 -12.77 -24.22 -36.40
CA VAL A 131 -12.97 -23.41 -35.21
C VAL A 131 -12.79 -21.93 -35.55
N VAL A 132 -13.69 -21.08 -35.06
CA VAL A 132 -13.53 -19.63 -35.04
C VAL A 132 -12.96 -19.24 -33.70
N VAL A 133 -11.88 -18.48 -33.70
CA VAL A 133 -11.32 -17.85 -32.51
C VAL A 133 -11.43 -16.34 -32.65
N THR A 134 -12.02 -15.73 -31.64
CA THR A 134 -12.03 -14.26 -31.45
C THR A 134 -11.23 -13.92 -30.20
N PHE A 135 -10.35 -12.93 -30.28
CA PHE A 135 -9.56 -12.50 -29.16
C PHE A 135 -9.43 -10.99 -29.11
N ARG A 136 -9.30 -10.47 -27.88
CA ARG A 136 -9.12 -9.05 -27.60
C ARG A 136 -7.83 -8.85 -26.82
N ASP A 137 -7.05 -7.85 -27.22
CA ASP A 137 -5.92 -7.36 -26.43
C ASP A 137 -6.44 -6.64 -25.19
N ILE A 138 -6.02 -7.11 -24.02
CA ILE A 138 -6.41 -6.52 -22.71
C ILE A 138 -5.25 -5.78 -22.05
N SER A 139 -4.15 -5.51 -22.78
CA SER A 139 -2.97 -4.84 -22.24
C SER A 139 -3.27 -3.46 -21.65
N ASP A 140 -4.09 -2.68 -22.32
CA ASP A 140 -4.49 -1.35 -21.82
C ASP A 140 -5.40 -1.45 -20.60
N GLN A 141 -6.31 -2.41 -20.59
CA GLN A 141 -7.19 -2.64 -19.45
C GLN A 141 -6.38 -3.07 -18.22
N GLN A 142 -5.47 -4.04 -18.37
CA GLN A 142 -4.62 -4.49 -17.27
C GLN A 142 -3.75 -3.34 -16.72
N ARG A 143 -3.12 -2.55 -17.59
CA ARG A 143 -2.33 -1.38 -17.17
C ARG A 143 -3.17 -0.36 -16.40
N ALA A 144 -4.40 -0.09 -16.86
CA ALA A 144 -5.30 0.84 -16.17
C ALA A 144 -5.75 0.29 -14.79
N GLU A 145 -6.02 -1.01 -14.70
CA GLU A 145 -6.38 -1.67 -13.43
C GLU A 145 -5.21 -1.65 -12.44
N GLU A 146 -3.99 -1.99 -12.87
CA GLU A 146 -2.78 -1.94 -12.06
C GLU A 146 -2.48 -0.52 -11.56
N GLN A 147 -2.59 0.47 -12.46
CA GLN A 147 -2.40 1.87 -12.09
C GLN A 147 -3.45 2.33 -11.06
N SER A 148 -4.71 1.94 -11.26
CA SER A 148 -5.80 2.27 -10.34
C SER A 148 -5.60 1.62 -8.97
N ALA A 149 -5.16 0.35 -8.93
CA ALA A 149 -4.83 -0.36 -7.71
C ALA A 149 -3.67 0.30 -6.97
N ARG A 150 -2.60 0.65 -7.70
CA ARG A 150 -1.45 1.36 -7.13
C ARG A 150 -1.84 2.69 -6.50
N LEU A 151 -2.65 3.49 -7.20
CA LEU A 151 -3.12 4.79 -6.69
C LEU A 151 -4.03 4.64 -5.46
N ARG A 152 -4.85 3.58 -5.39
CA ARG A 152 -5.65 3.29 -4.18
C ARG A 152 -4.76 2.98 -2.99
N ASN A 153 -3.82 2.06 -3.16
CA ASN A 153 -2.90 1.67 -2.08
C ASN A 153 -2.06 2.86 -1.57
N GLU A 154 -1.60 3.72 -2.49
CA GLU A 154 -0.85 4.93 -2.12
C GLU A 154 -1.71 5.93 -1.33
N ARG A 155 -2.99 6.10 -1.71
CA ARG A 155 -3.93 6.97 -0.98
C ARG A 155 -4.25 6.43 0.40
N GLU A 156 -4.47 5.12 0.52
CA GLU A 156 -4.73 4.45 1.80
C GLU A 156 -3.54 4.58 2.75
N ALA A 157 -2.33 4.28 2.28
CA ALA A 157 -1.11 4.43 3.07
C ALA A 157 -0.87 5.88 3.53
N ARG A 158 -1.16 6.86 2.65
CA ARG A 158 -1.06 8.27 3.01
C ARG A 158 -2.10 8.68 4.06
N ALA A 159 -3.35 8.22 3.93
CA ALA A 159 -4.40 8.52 4.90
C ALA A 159 -4.08 7.92 6.28
N GLU A 160 -3.56 6.69 6.34
CA GLU A 160 -3.12 6.05 7.58
C GLU A 160 -1.96 6.82 8.24
N ALA A 161 -0.96 7.23 7.46
CA ALA A 161 0.16 8.01 7.97
C ALA A 161 -0.28 9.38 8.51
N GLU A 162 -1.23 10.04 7.85
CA GLU A 162 -1.79 11.32 8.27
C GLU A 162 -2.61 11.17 9.55
N ALA A 163 -3.44 10.13 9.65
CA ALA A 163 -4.20 9.81 10.86
C ALA A 163 -3.29 9.49 12.06
N ALA A 164 -2.25 8.70 11.86
CA ALA A 164 -1.26 8.39 12.91
C ALA A 164 -0.52 9.65 13.38
N ARG A 165 -0.14 10.54 12.46
CA ARG A 165 0.50 11.82 12.79
C ARG A 165 -0.41 12.73 13.60
N GLU A 166 -1.69 12.80 13.24
CA GLU A 166 -2.66 13.64 13.96
C GLU A 166 -2.97 13.06 15.35
N ALA A 167 -3.08 11.75 15.47
CA ALA A 167 -3.23 11.07 16.77
C ALA A 167 -2.02 11.34 17.69
N LEU A 168 -0.80 11.30 17.15
CA LEU A 168 0.41 11.61 17.91
C LEU A 168 0.41 13.05 18.39
N LYS A 169 0.11 14.02 17.52
CA LYS A 169 0.00 15.44 17.90
C LYS A 169 -1.06 15.67 18.97
N GLY A 170 -2.23 15.02 18.84
CA GLY A 170 -3.30 15.09 19.84
C GLY A 170 -2.88 14.52 21.19
N SER A 171 -2.11 13.43 21.17
CA SER A 171 -1.55 12.81 22.38
C SER A 171 -0.51 13.72 23.04
N GLU A 172 0.44 14.27 22.29
CA GLU A 172 1.44 15.21 22.80
C GLU A 172 0.80 16.47 23.41
N ALA A 173 -0.19 17.04 22.73
CA ALA A 173 -0.93 18.22 23.25
C ALA A 173 -1.65 17.89 24.55
N ARG A 174 -2.26 16.71 24.65
CA ARG A 174 -2.94 16.24 25.86
C ARG A 174 -1.96 16.06 27.01
N TYR A 175 -0.82 15.43 26.77
CA TYR A 175 0.19 15.24 27.81
C TYR A 175 0.77 16.58 28.28
N ARG A 176 1.04 17.50 27.37
CA ARG A 176 1.51 18.86 27.71
C ARG A 176 0.46 19.58 28.57
N PHE A 177 -0.81 19.56 28.18
CA PHE A 177 -1.89 20.16 28.93
C PHE A 177 -1.99 19.57 30.36
N LEU A 178 -1.91 18.26 30.51
CA LEU A 178 -1.95 17.60 31.82
C LEU A 178 -0.75 18.02 32.68
N ALA A 179 0.47 18.08 32.13
CA ALA A 179 1.65 18.51 32.85
C ALA A 179 1.55 19.96 33.33
N GLU A 180 0.97 20.86 32.52
CA GLU A 180 0.78 22.26 32.92
C GLU A 180 -0.39 22.48 33.89
N ALA A 181 -1.44 21.64 33.80
CA ALA A 181 -2.61 21.74 34.67
C ALA A 181 -2.35 21.26 36.11
N ILE A 182 -1.41 20.34 36.31
CA ILE A 182 -1.05 19.84 37.64
C ILE A 182 -0.31 20.93 38.42
N PRO A 183 -0.72 21.30 39.67
CA PRO A 183 -0.09 22.39 40.43
C PRO A 183 1.24 21.98 41.08
N VAL A 184 2.07 21.24 40.36
CA VAL A 184 3.38 20.75 40.80
C VAL A 184 4.44 21.18 39.79
N GLN A 185 5.63 21.45 40.27
CA GLN A 185 6.80 21.70 39.38
C GLN A 185 7.22 20.36 38.77
N ILE A 186 7.05 20.20 37.44
CA ILE A 186 7.42 18.99 36.71
C ILE A 186 8.67 19.26 35.90
N TRP A 187 9.56 18.29 35.91
CA TRP A 187 10.77 18.30 35.10
C TRP A 187 11.09 16.90 34.57
N THR A 188 11.84 16.84 33.50
CA THR A 188 12.40 15.57 33.00
C THR A 188 13.92 15.70 32.81
N ALA A 189 14.61 14.55 32.82
CA ALA A 189 16.04 14.50 32.58
C ALA A 189 16.39 13.30 31.70
N LEU A 190 17.48 13.46 30.96
CA LEU A 190 18.13 12.41 30.17
C LEU A 190 18.73 11.34 31.10
N PRO A 191 19.13 10.18 30.59
CA PRO A 191 19.76 9.11 31.36
C PRO A 191 21.02 9.57 32.12
N ASN A 192 21.73 10.56 31.61
CA ASN A 192 22.92 11.14 32.25
C ASN A 192 22.59 12.15 33.37
N GLY A 193 21.31 12.44 33.64
CA GLY A 193 20.84 13.35 34.65
C GLY A 193 20.75 14.82 34.25
N SER A 194 21.04 15.17 33.00
CA SER A 194 20.86 16.54 32.48
C SER A 194 19.36 16.79 32.23
N LEU A 195 18.86 17.93 32.71
CA LEU A 195 17.48 18.34 32.46
C LEU A 195 17.25 18.56 30.95
N ASP A 196 16.13 18.08 30.41
CA ASP A 196 15.73 18.26 29.01
C ASP A 196 14.32 18.87 28.85
N TYR A 197 13.57 18.98 29.93
CA TYR A 197 12.27 19.68 29.96
C TYR A 197 11.93 20.15 31.35
N VAL A 198 11.31 21.32 31.44
CA VAL A 198 10.70 21.86 32.65
C VAL A 198 9.36 22.51 32.30
N THR A 199 8.35 22.43 33.20
CA THR A 199 7.09 23.14 33.01
C THR A 199 7.27 24.65 33.21
N GLU A 200 6.36 25.45 32.65
CA GLU A 200 6.32 26.92 32.84
C GLU A 200 6.29 27.31 34.31
N ARG A 201 5.65 26.51 35.15
CA ARG A 201 5.59 26.67 36.62
C ARG A 201 7.00 26.60 37.25
N VAL A 202 7.88 25.78 36.75
CA VAL A 202 9.28 25.70 37.21
C VAL A 202 10.00 27.03 36.88
N SER A 203 9.86 27.48 35.64
CA SER A 203 10.43 28.76 35.18
C SER A 203 9.92 29.96 35.99
N ALA A 204 8.61 30.02 36.20
CA ALA A 204 7.97 31.07 37.01
C ALA A 204 8.45 31.07 38.48
N TYR A 205 8.59 29.89 39.09
CA TYR A 205 9.01 29.76 40.49
C TYR A 205 10.46 30.22 40.68
N PHE A 206 11.39 29.90 39.76
CA PHE A 206 12.78 30.25 39.88
C PHE A 206 13.10 31.63 39.26
N GLY A 207 12.17 32.20 38.49
CA GLY A 207 12.41 33.47 37.78
C GLY A 207 13.46 33.35 36.65
N LEU A 208 13.62 32.14 36.09
CA LEU A 208 14.56 31.82 35.02
C LEU A 208 13.79 31.27 33.82
N SER A 209 14.28 31.55 32.62
CA SER A 209 13.71 30.91 31.44
C SER A 209 13.98 29.39 31.44
N SER A 210 13.17 28.62 30.73
CA SER A 210 13.41 27.17 30.55
C SER A 210 14.79 26.91 29.97
N ASP A 211 15.21 27.70 28.96
CA ASP A 211 16.54 27.57 28.33
C ASP A 211 17.68 27.81 29.34
N GLN A 212 17.55 28.78 30.22
CA GLN A 212 18.54 29.03 31.28
C GLN A 212 18.62 27.85 32.27
N ILE A 213 17.45 27.32 32.70
CA ILE A 213 17.41 26.18 33.61
C ILE A 213 18.01 24.93 32.97
N LEU A 214 17.74 24.69 31.69
CA LEU A 214 18.28 23.55 30.97
C LEU A 214 19.80 23.68 30.71
N ALA A 215 20.28 24.88 30.41
CA ALA A 215 21.69 25.15 30.14
C ALA A 215 22.56 25.17 31.43
N GLU A 216 22.10 25.85 32.48
CA GLU A 216 22.84 26.01 33.72
C GLU A 216 22.68 24.84 34.68
N GLY A 217 21.57 24.09 34.53
CA GLY A 217 21.22 22.99 35.39
C GLY A 217 20.65 23.44 36.75
N TRP A 218 20.25 22.44 37.54
CA TRP A 218 19.58 22.63 38.82
C TRP A 218 20.50 22.97 39.99
N LYS A 219 21.80 22.79 39.86
CA LYS A 219 22.76 22.95 40.97
C LYS A 219 22.81 24.36 41.53
N ASN A 220 22.61 25.37 40.68
CA ASN A 220 22.69 26.78 41.04
C ASN A 220 21.49 27.29 41.84
N ILE A 221 20.40 26.53 41.89
CA ILE A 221 19.19 26.88 42.62
C ILE A 221 19.04 26.10 43.92
N VAL A 222 19.90 25.12 44.21
CA VAL A 222 19.95 24.37 45.48
C VAL A 222 20.76 25.10 46.50
N HIS A 223 20.34 25.06 47.79
CA HIS A 223 21.08 25.59 48.88
C HIS A 223 22.46 24.94 49.03
N ALA A 224 23.50 25.72 49.26
CA ALA A 224 24.89 25.23 49.24
C ALA A 224 25.13 24.06 50.22
N GLU A 225 24.55 24.11 51.41
CA GLU A 225 24.63 23.01 52.41
C GLU A 225 23.97 21.72 51.99
N ASP A 226 22.89 21.81 51.18
CA ASP A 226 22.11 20.64 50.76
C ASP A 226 22.70 19.98 49.48
N LEU A 227 23.45 20.76 48.69
CA LEU A 227 23.95 20.37 47.38
C LEU A 227 24.74 19.05 47.39
N PRO A 228 25.68 18.79 48.34
CA PRO A 228 26.44 17.54 48.33
C PRO A 228 25.53 16.30 48.49
N GLY A 229 24.59 16.32 49.46
CA GLY A 229 23.68 15.20 49.71
C GLY A 229 22.71 14.98 48.57
N VAL A 230 22.19 16.07 47.99
CA VAL A 230 21.29 16.03 46.80
C VAL A 230 22.01 15.40 45.62
N ALA A 231 23.25 15.83 45.35
CA ALA A 231 24.03 15.31 44.23
C ALA A 231 24.38 13.84 44.40
N GLU A 232 24.81 13.42 45.60
CA GLU A 232 25.12 12.03 45.91
C GLU A 232 23.88 11.13 45.67
N ARG A 233 22.74 11.55 46.19
CA ARG A 233 21.48 10.79 46.04
C ARG A 233 21.06 10.70 44.58
N TRP A 234 21.18 11.79 43.80
CA TRP A 234 20.91 11.81 42.39
C TRP A 234 21.82 10.88 41.60
N MET A 235 23.12 10.93 41.85
CA MET A 235 24.11 10.04 41.22
C MET A 235 23.83 8.55 41.49
N ARG A 236 23.41 8.24 42.72
CA ARG A 236 22.97 6.85 43.07
C ARG A 236 21.76 6.43 42.24
N SER A 237 20.71 7.26 42.18
CA SER A 237 19.52 6.95 41.38
C SER A 237 19.86 6.78 39.90
N LEU A 238 20.70 7.62 39.32
CA LEU A 238 21.19 7.50 37.94
C LEU A 238 21.90 6.16 37.68
N SER A 239 22.68 5.68 38.65
CA SER A 239 23.47 4.44 38.49
C SER A 239 22.65 3.17 38.73
N THR A 240 21.61 3.22 39.60
CA THR A 240 20.85 2.05 40.03
C THR A 240 19.46 1.94 39.41
N GLY A 241 18.91 3.06 38.89
CA GLY A 241 17.51 3.14 38.46
C GLY A 241 16.50 3.24 39.62
N GLU A 242 16.99 3.26 40.90
CA GLU A 242 16.12 3.40 42.07
C GLU A 242 15.40 4.74 42.05
N PRO A 243 14.16 4.80 42.59
CA PRO A 243 13.43 6.05 42.75
C PRO A 243 14.25 7.12 43.49
N TYR A 244 14.27 8.32 42.94
CA TYR A 244 14.87 9.47 43.61
C TYR A 244 13.85 10.13 44.53
N GLU A 245 14.19 10.31 45.80
CA GLU A 245 13.40 11.06 46.75
C GLU A 245 14.31 11.78 47.75
N VAL A 246 14.18 13.13 47.84
CA VAL A 246 15.01 13.93 48.71
C VAL A 246 14.30 15.23 49.07
N GLU A 247 14.45 15.68 50.32
CA GLU A 247 13.98 16.98 50.82
C GLU A 247 15.20 17.95 50.86
N PHE A 248 15.09 19.11 50.20
CA PHE A 248 16.14 20.12 50.15
C PHE A 248 15.59 21.52 49.89
N ARG A 249 16.41 22.52 50.11
CA ARG A 249 16.00 23.91 49.93
C ARG A 249 16.33 24.39 48.52
N LEU A 250 15.31 24.92 47.84
CA LEU A 250 15.42 25.56 46.53
C LEU A 250 15.20 27.06 46.64
N ARG A 251 15.98 27.85 45.88
CA ARG A 251 15.91 29.29 45.83
C ARG A 251 14.84 29.76 44.85
N GLY A 252 13.79 30.43 45.36
CA GLY A 252 12.77 31.04 44.51
C GLY A 252 13.27 32.32 43.79
N ALA A 253 12.45 32.87 42.90
CA ALA A 253 12.70 34.12 42.17
C ALA A 253 12.92 35.32 43.10
N ASP A 254 12.33 35.31 44.31
CA ASP A 254 12.49 36.30 45.36
C ASP A 254 13.79 36.15 46.16
N GLY A 255 14.65 35.19 45.78
CA GLY A 255 15.90 34.90 46.47
C GLY A 255 15.78 34.08 47.74
N ALA A 256 14.57 33.81 48.25
CA ALA A 256 14.36 33.04 49.46
C ALA A 256 14.47 31.54 49.22
N PHE A 257 15.15 30.85 50.14
CA PHE A 257 15.21 29.39 50.14
C PHE A 257 14.01 28.80 50.86
N ARG A 258 13.35 27.80 50.22
CA ARG A 258 12.21 27.09 50.77
C ARG A 258 12.34 25.58 50.57
N TRP A 259 11.84 24.82 51.52
CA TRP A 259 11.89 23.38 51.52
C TRP A 259 10.99 22.78 50.43
N HIS A 260 11.60 21.91 49.62
CA HIS A 260 10.95 21.14 48.57
C HIS A 260 11.21 19.66 48.77
N LEU A 261 10.21 18.83 48.42
CA LEU A 261 10.38 17.41 48.22
C LEU A 261 10.48 17.15 46.74
N ALA A 262 11.66 16.70 46.30
CA ALA A 262 11.87 16.22 44.96
C ALA A 262 11.65 14.71 44.89
N ARG A 263 10.92 14.26 43.87
CA ARG A 263 10.71 12.85 43.53
C ARG A 263 10.96 12.66 42.05
N ALA A 264 11.64 11.54 41.68
CA ALA A 264 11.74 11.15 40.28
C ALA A 264 11.75 9.63 40.13
N LEU A 265 11.22 9.19 38.97
CA LEU A 265 11.18 7.81 38.55
C LEU A 265 11.88 7.68 37.20
N ALA A 266 12.63 6.58 37.04
CA ALA A 266 13.21 6.21 35.76
C ALA A 266 12.16 5.54 34.86
N GLN A 267 12.09 5.98 33.62
CA GLN A 267 11.49 5.22 32.54
C GLN A 267 12.57 4.32 31.92
N VAL A 268 12.25 3.04 31.79
CA VAL A 268 13.16 2.06 31.17
C VAL A 268 12.55 1.54 29.88
N ASP A 269 13.42 1.12 28.96
CA ASP A 269 13.02 0.40 27.73
C ASP A 269 12.75 -1.09 28.02
N GLU A 270 12.44 -1.85 26.96
CA GLU A 270 12.18 -3.30 27.04
C GLU A 270 13.40 -4.10 27.51
N GLN A 271 14.60 -3.55 27.39
CA GLN A 271 15.88 -4.18 27.80
C GLN A 271 16.26 -3.77 29.24
N GLY A 272 15.48 -2.91 29.89
CA GLY A 272 15.73 -2.41 31.25
C GLY A 272 16.73 -1.25 31.32
N ALA A 273 17.12 -0.66 30.18
CA ALA A 273 17.98 0.52 30.17
C ALA A 273 17.16 1.79 30.44
N ILE A 274 17.71 2.69 31.25
CA ILE A 274 17.06 3.98 31.55
C ILE A 274 17.05 4.86 30.30
N VAL A 275 15.88 5.26 29.84
CA VAL A 275 15.70 6.16 28.70
C VAL A 275 15.39 7.58 29.11
N LYS A 276 14.76 7.79 30.28
CA LYS A 276 14.38 9.11 30.75
C LYS A 276 14.05 9.09 32.25
N TRP A 277 14.19 10.24 32.91
CA TRP A 277 13.73 10.49 34.25
C TRP A 277 12.56 11.47 34.24
N PHE A 278 11.54 11.20 35.05
CA PHE A 278 10.39 12.07 35.27
C PHE A 278 10.36 12.46 36.74
N GLY A 279 10.43 13.76 36.99
CA GLY A 279 10.50 14.26 38.36
C GLY A 279 9.53 15.40 38.64
N THR A 280 9.30 15.60 39.92
CA THR A 280 8.50 16.68 40.47
C THR A 280 9.19 17.31 41.66
N ASN A 281 9.01 18.63 41.84
CA ASN A 281 9.34 19.30 43.08
C ASN A 281 8.04 19.83 43.72
N THR A 282 7.81 19.49 44.95
CA THR A 282 6.64 19.93 45.76
C THR A 282 7.11 20.79 46.89
N LEU A 283 6.57 22.01 47.00
CA LEU A 283 6.84 22.89 48.14
C LEU A 283 6.26 22.27 49.45
N ILE A 284 7.14 22.10 50.45
CA ILE A 284 6.81 21.48 51.74
C ILE A 284 7.12 22.40 52.93
N GLU A 285 7.25 23.71 52.70
CA GLU A 285 7.61 24.70 53.73
C GLU A 285 6.66 24.67 54.90
N ASP A 286 5.34 24.65 54.66
CA ASP A 286 4.31 24.62 55.73
C ASP A 286 4.38 23.32 56.55
N GLN A 287 4.59 22.17 55.85
CA GLN A 287 4.75 20.88 56.53
C GLN A 287 6.00 20.81 57.40
N LYS A 288 7.06 21.50 57.02
CA LYS A 288 8.30 21.62 57.84
C LYS A 288 8.08 22.49 59.04
N ARG A 289 7.31 23.59 58.89
CA ARG A 289 7.00 24.52 60.01
C ARG A 289 6.16 23.84 61.10
N ASP A 290 5.19 23.06 60.69
CA ASP A 290 4.29 22.32 61.60
C ASP A 290 5.00 21.17 62.36
N ARG A 291 6.16 20.71 61.88
CA ARG A 291 6.97 19.65 62.51
C ARG A 291 8.07 20.17 63.44
N GLN A 292 8.28 21.48 63.49
CA GLN A 292 9.19 22.07 64.45
C GLN A 292 8.39 22.37 65.77
N PRO A 293 8.77 21.78 66.90
CA PRO A 293 8.08 21.96 68.19
C PRO A 293 8.20 23.40 68.75
#